data_46b243fed5a38881a7fc74219a6ff283
#
_entry.id   46b243fed5a38881a7fc74219a6ff283
#
_cell.length_a   1.000
_cell.length_b   1.000
_cell.length_c   1.000
_cell.angle_alpha   90.00
_cell.angle_beta   90.00
_cell.angle_gamma   90.00
#
_symmetry.space_group_name_H-M   'P 1'
#
loop_
_entity.id
_entity.type
_entity.pdbx_description
1 polymer ?
#
loop_
_entity_poly.entity_id
_entity_poly.type
_entity_poly.pdbx_seq_one_letter_code
_entity_poly.pdbx_strand_id
1 'polypeptide(L)'
;MNLEVDFFGGEPLMNWDVVKQLVEYGRSQEAAHNKKFRFTLTTNGVLLNDEIMEFCNREMSNVVLSLDGRKEVNDKMRPFRKGAGSYDIIVPKFQKFAESRNQMNYYVRGTFTRNNLDFSNDVIHFADLGF
;
A
#
# COMPACT_ATOMS: atom_id res chain seq x y z
N MET A 1 6.22 21.13 -13.87
CA MET A 1 6.12 21.05 -12.40
C MET A 1 5.25 19.87 -12.03
N ASN A 2 5.72 18.99 -11.14
CA ASN A 2 4.95 17.85 -10.69
C ASN A 2 4.08 18.23 -9.48
N LEU A 3 2.89 17.64 -9.40
CA LEU A 3 2.00 17.71 -8.26
C LEU A 3 1.88 16.30 -7.66
N GLU A 4 1.91 16.19 -6.34
CA GLU A 4 1.79 14.91 -5.67
C GLU A 4 0.43 14.83 -4.98
N VAL A 5 -0.23 13.69 -5.16
CA VAL A 5 -1.50 13.35 -4.50
C VAL A 5 -1.35 11.99 -3.85
N ASP A 6 -1.56 11.95 -2.55
CA ASP A 6 -1.50 10.72 -1.77
C ASP A 6 -2.90 10.32 -1.31
N PHE A 7 -3.34 9.15 -1.75
CA PHE A 7 -4.56 8.51 -1.25
C PHE A 7 -4.23 7.78 0.04
N PHE A 8 -4.49 8.46 1.14
CA PHE A 8 -4.17 8.05 2.49
C PHE A 8 -5.37 8.23 3.43
N GLY A 9 -5.30 7.63 4.62
CA GLY A 9 -6.30 7.80 5.67
C GLY A 9 -7.47 6.82 5.55
N GLY A 10 -7.91 6.24 6.69
CA GLY A 10 -8.79 5.08 6.69
C GLY A 10 -8.22 3.95 5.83
N GLU A 11 -8.98 3.50 4.86
CA GLU A 11 -8.53 2.58 3.82
C GLU A 11 -9.07 3.05 2.46
N PRO A 12 -8.22 3.57 1.56
CA PRO A 12 -8.66 4.12 0.26
C PRO A 12 -9.38 3.11 -0.62
N LEU A 13 -9.04 1.83 -0.51
CA LEU A 13 -9.68 0.77 -1.32
C LEU A 13 -11.15 0.56 -0.95
N MET A 14 -11.61 1.04 0.21
CA MET A 14 -13.03 1.03 0.57
C MET A 14 -13.84 2.04 -0.27
N ASN A 15 -13.18 3.02 -0.87
CA ASN A 15 -13.80 4.03 -1.74
C ASN A 15 -13.11 4.07 -3.10
N TRP A 16 -12.87 2.87 -3.66
CA TRP A 16 -12.05 2.68 -4.83
C TRP A 16 -12.54 3.43 -6.07
N ASP A 17 -13.85 3.50 -6.26
CA ASP A 17 -14.42 4.22 -7.40
C ASP A 17 -14.11 5.72 -7.36
N VAL A 18 -14.08 6.32 -6.18
CA VAL A 18 -13.68 7.72 -6.02
C VAL A 18 -12.18 7.90 -6.29
N VAL A 19 -11.34 6.97 -5.85
CA VAL A 19 -9.90 7.01 -6.17
C VAL A 19 -9.68 6.99 -7.68
N LYS A 20 -10.35 6.08 -8.40
CA LYS A 20 -10.26 6.01 -9.88
C LYS A 20 -10.71 7.32 -10.54
N GLN A 21 -11.85 7.84 -10.14
CA GLN A 21 -12.39 9.11 -10.68
C GLN A 21 -11.45 10.29 -10.45
N LEU A 22 -10.82 10.38 -9.26
CA LEU A 22 -9.87 11.45 -8.96
C LEU A 22 -8.59 11.33 -9.78
N VAL A 23 -8.10 10.10 -10.01
CA VAL A 23 -6.94 9.87 -10.89
C VAL A 23 -7.27 10.29 -12.32
N GLU A 24 -8.40 9.85 -12.87
CA GLU A 24 -8.86 10.19 -14.21
C GLU A 24 -9.04 11.72 -14.39
N TYR A 25 -9.67 12.36 -13.40
CA TYR A 25 -9.81 13.81 -13.39
C TYR A 25 -8.45 14.51 -13.38
N GLY A 26 -7.55 14.10 -12.50
CA GLY A 26 -6.19 14.67 -12.45
C GLY A 26 -5.47 14.54 -13.79
N ARG A 27 -5.50 13.35 -14.40
CA ARG A 27 -4.90 13.12 -15.73
C ARG A 27 -5.50 14.04 -16.81
N SER A 28 -6.81 14.25 -16.78
CA SER A 28 -7.50 15.15 -17.74
C SER A 28 -7.06 16.61 -17.63
N GLN A 29 -6.58 17.04 -16.47
CA GLN A 29 -6.15 18.42 -16.23
C GLN A 29 -4.66 18.67 -16.57
N GLU A 30 -3.86 17.63 -16.75
CA GLU A 30 -2.41 17.75 -16.92
C GLU A 30 -2.01 18.62 -18.10
N ALA A 31 -2.60 18.38 -19.27
CA ALA A 31 -2.25 19.10 -20.50
C ALA A 31 -2.63 20.59 -20.44
N ALA A 32 -3.86 20.89 -19.99
CA ALA A 32 -4.38 22.26 -19.92
C ALA A 32 -3.58 23.15 -18.97
N HIS A 33 -3.00 22.56 -17.92
CA HIS A 33 -2.28 23.31 -16.88
C HIS A 33 -0.75 23.13 -16.92
N ASN A 34 -0.24 22.39 -17.88
CA ASN A 34 1.19 22.05 -18.00
C ASN A 34 1.76 21.51 -16.66
N LYS A 35 1.02 20.57 -16.06
CA LYS A 35 1.36 19.88 -14.82
C LYS A 35 1.39 18.36 -15.06
N LYS A 36 2.04 17.66 -14.16
CA LYS A 36 1.97 16.19 -14.08
C LYS A 36 1.66 15.78 -12.67
N PHE A 37 0.71 14.88 -12.51
CA PHE A 37 0.38 14.28 -11.22
C PHE A 37 1.21 13.03 -10.97
N ARG A 38 1.71 12.92 -9.75
CA ARG A 38 2.27 11.70 -9.19
C ARG A 38 1.32 11.23 -8.10
N PHE A 39 0.67 10.11 -8.35
CA PHE A 39 -0.27 9.52 -7.41
C PHE A 39 0.43 8.48 -6.55
N THR A 40 0.13 8.48 -5.26
CA THR A 40 0.56 7.47 -4.29
C THR A 40 -0.68 6.86 -3.63
N LEU A 41 -0.66 5.57 -3.39
CA LEU A 41 -1.71 4.85 -2.66
C LEU A 41 -1.10 4.19 -1.43
N THR A 42 -1.69 4.43 -0.26
CA THR A 42 -1.36 3.72 0.98
C THR A 42 -2.50 2.78 1.35
N THR A 43 -2.23 1.49 1.50
CA THR A 43 -3.27 0.50 1.77
C THR A 43 -2.88 -0.50 2.86
N ASN A 44 -3.87 -1.00 3.59
CA ASN A 44 -3.74 -2.14 4.49
C ASN A 44 -3.77 -3.51 3.78
N GLY A 45 -4.00 -3.54 2.47
CA GLY A 45 -3.93 -4.72 1.60
C GLY A 45 -5.12 -5.67 1.64
N VAL A 46 -6.05 -5.52 2.57
CA VAL A 46 -7.16 -6.50 2.73
C VAL A 46 -8.01 -6.60 1.45
N LEU A 47 -8.32 -5.46 0.84
CA LEU A 47 -9.16 -5.37 -0.36
C LEU A 47 -8.38 -5.47 -1.68
N LEU A 48 -7.04 -5.58 -1.65
CA LEU A 48 -6.24 -5.74 -2.87
C LEU A 48 -6.69 -6.98 -3.66
N ASN A 49 -6.82 -6.78 -4.97
CA ASN A 49 -7.08 -7.80 -5.98
C ASN A 49 -6.32 -7.45 -7.26
N ASP A 50 -6.40 -8.31 -8.26
CA ASP A 50 -5.63 -8.18 -9.50
C ASP A 50 -6.01 -6.91 -10.30
N GLU A 51 -7.30 -6.58 -10.38
CA GLU A 51 -7.77 -5.35 -11.04
C GLU A 51 -7.18 -4.08 -10.41
N ILE A 52 -7.18 -4.02 -9.08
CA ILE A 52 -6.62 -2.88 -8.33
C ILE A 52 -5.11 -2.80 -8.54
N MET A 53 -4.40 -3.95 -8.50
CA MET A 53 -2.96 -4.00 -8.74
C MET A 53 -2.60 -3.51 -10.15
N GLU A 54 -3.32 -3.95 -11.18
CA GLU A 54 -3.13 -3.51 -12.56
C GLU A 54 -3.36 -2.00 -12.73
N PHE A 55 -4.44 -1.48 -12.14
CA PHE A 55 -4.69 -0.03 -12.15
C PHE A 55 -3.55 0.73 -11.47
N CYS A 56 -3.13 0.29 -10.28
CA CYS A 56 -2.03 0.92 -9.55
C CYS A 56 -0.71 0.85 -10.31
N ASN A 57 -0.43 -0.26 -10.99
CA ASN A 57 0.78 -0.39 -11.81
C ASN A 57 0.82 0.60 -12.97
N ARG A 58 -0.34 0.94 -13.52
CA ARG A 58 -0.47 1.91 -14.62
C ARG A 58 -0.45 3.36 -14.14
N GLU A 59 -1.14 3.66 -13.04
CA GLU A 59 -1.46 5.04 -12.66
C GLU A 59 -0.67 5.56 -11.44
N MET A 60 -0.30 4.67 -10.50
CA MET A 60 0.36 5.07 -9.27
C MET A 60 1.87 5.14 -9.45
N SER A 61 2.44 6.30 -9.21
CA SER A 61 3.90 6.48 -9.18
C SER A 61 4.55 5.69 -8.05
N ASN A 62 3.80 5.51 -6.96
CA ASN A 62 4.27 4.76 -5.79
C ASN A 62 3.09 4.11 -5.05
N VAL A 63 3.38 3.02 -4.33
CA VAL A 63 2.41 2.39 -3.41
C VAL A 63 3.07 2.14 -2.05
N VAL A 64 2.29 2.28 -0.98
CA VAL A 64 2.72 2.02 0.38
C VAL A 64 1.90 0.87 0.95
N LEU A 65 2.59 -0.23 1.28
CA LEU A 65 2.01 -1.46 1.78
C LEU A 65 2.15 -1.48 3.30
N SER A 66 1.04 -1.37 4.02
CA SER A 66 1.05 -1.29 5.48
C SER A 66 1.16 -2.67 6.11
N LEU A 67 2.35 -3.00 6.61
CA LEU A 67 2.69 -4.24 7.31
C LEU A 67 3.56 -3.90 8.53
N ASP A 68 3.11 -4.20 9.74
CA ASP A 68 3.78 -3.73 10.94
C ASP A 68 4.97 -4.61 11.40
N GLY A 69 5.18 -5.76 10.77
CA GLY A 69 6.28 -6.65 11.08
C GLY A 69 5.95 -8.13 10.94
N ARG A 70 6.60 -8.96 11.75
CA ARG A 70 6.34 -10.39 11.86
C ARG A 70 4.86 -10.65 12.17
N LYS A 71 4.41 -11.86 11.91
CA LYS A 71 2.99 -12.24 12.04
C LYS A 71 2.37 -11.83 13.38
N GLU A 72 3.02 -12.16 14.48
CA GLU A 72 2.54 -11.84 15.83
C GLU A 72 2.44 -10.34 16.10
N VAL A 73 3.38 -9.54 15.54
CA VAL A 73 3.35 -8.07 15.63
C VAL A 73 2.22 -7.51 14.81
N ASN A 74 2.15 -7.88 13.54
CA ASN A 74 1.12 -7.39 12.62
C ASN A 74 -0.28 -7.75 13.10
N ASP A 75 -0.52 -9.00 13.48
CA ASP A 75 -1.84 -9.48 13.88
C ASP A 75 -2.32 -8.86 15.20
N LYS A 76 -1.41 -8.48 16.08
CA LYS A 76 -1.72 -7.72 17.29
C LYS A 76 -2.12 -6.27 16.98
N MET A 77 -1.45 -5.65 16.00
CA MET A 77 -1.64 -4.24 15.66
C MET A 77 -2.78 -4.02 14.64
N ARG A 78 -3.03 -5.02 13.78
CA ARG A 78 -4.00 -4.97 12.68
C ARG A 78 -4.94 -6.19 12.70
N PRO A 79 -5.67 -6.41 13.80
CA PRO A 79 -6.65 -7.49 13.83
C PRO A 79 -7.89 -7.13 13.01
N PHE A 80 -8.59 -8.14 12.49
CA PHE A 80 -9.96 -7.95 12.04
C PHE A 80 -10.91 -7.71 13.22
N ARG A 81 -12.08 -7.13 12.95
CA ARG A 81 -13.10 -6.86 13.99
C ARG A 81 -13.46 -8.09 14.84
N LYS A 82 -13.35 -9.30 14.29
CA LYS A 82 -13.61 -10.56 14.99
C LYS A 82 -12.37 -11.15 15.69
N GLY A 83 -11.26 -10.40 15.76
CA GLY A 83 -10.04 -10.79 16.45
C GLY A 83 -9.08 -11.69 15.66
N ALA A 84 -9.43 -12.15 14.47
CA ALA A 84 -8.50 -12.88 13.61
C ALA A 84 -7.39 -11.93 13.09
N GLY A 85 -6.17 -12.45 12.93
CA GLY A 85 -5.06 -11.70 12.35
C GLY A 85 -5.21 -11.47 10.85
N SER A 86 -4.60 -10.40 10.36
CA SER A 86 -4.65 -10.02 8.93
C SER A 86 -3.44 -10.50 8.13
N TYR A 87 -2.35 -10.89 8.79
CA TYR A 87 -1.06 -11.20 8.18
C TYR A 87 -1.14 -12.22 7.04
N ASP A 88 -1.75 -13.39 7.30
CA ASP A 88 -1.81 -14.47 6.32
C ASP A 88 -2.62 -14.12 5.06
N ILE A 89 -3.46 -13.08 5.15
CA ILE A 89 -4.26 -12.59 4.02
C ILE A 89 -3.50 -11.54 3.23
N ILE A 90 -2.80 -10.61 3.92
CA ILE A 90 -2.20 -9.47 3.24
C ILE A 90 -0.82 -9.76 2.68
N VAL A 91 0.01 -10.58 3.34
CA VAL A 91 1.40 -10.83 2.90
C VAL A 91 1.48 -11.44 1.51
N PRO A 92 0.72 -12.50 1.16
CA PRO A 92 0.76 -13.02 -0.21
C PRO A 92 0.33 -12.00 -1.28
N LYS A 93 -0.62 -11.13 -0.95
CA LYS A 93 -1.06 -10.05 -1.85
C LYS A 93 0.03 -8.99 -2.03
N PHE A 94 0.73 -8.63 -0.96
CA PHE A 94 1.83 -7.68 -1.02
C PHE A 94 3.01 -8.20 -1.82
N GLN A 95 3.38 -9.46 -1.63
CA GLN A 95 4.42 -10.12 -2.43
C GLN A 95 4.06 -10.12 -3.92
N LYS A 96 2.85 -10.56 -4.27
CA LYS A 96 2.35 -10.52 -5.65
C LYS A 96 2.37 -9.09 -6.22
N PHE A 97 1.98 -8.10 -5.43
CA PHE A 97 1.98 -6.71 -5.87
C PHE A 97 3.40 -6.17 -6.10
N ALA A 98 4.34 -6.44 -5.19
CA ALA A 98 5.74 -6.07 -5.35
C ALA A 98 6.36 -6.69 -6.60
N GLU A 99 6.12 -8.00 -6.83
CA GLU A 99 6.54 -8.69 -8.05
C GLU A 99 5.96 -8.04 -9.31
N SER A 100 4.67 -7.72 -9.33
CA SER A 100 4.00 -7.10 -10.48
C SER A 100 4.54 -5.71 -10.80
N ARG A 101 5.22 -5.06 -9.85
CA ARG A 101 5.92 -3.79 -10.00
C ARG A 101 7.42 -3.96 -10.29
N ASN A 102 7.89 -5.17 -10.58
CA ASN A 102 9.31 -5.49 -10.75
C ASN A 102 10.18 -5.07 -9.55
N GLN A 103 9.66 -5.22 -8.35
CA GLN A 103 10.31 -4.82 -7.09
C GLN A 103 10.71 -3.33 -7.03
N MET A 104 9.93 -2.46 -7.68
CA MET A 104 10.19 -1.02 -7.73
C MET A 104 8.97 -0.18 -7.40
N ASN A 105 9.24 1.04 -6.93
CA ASN A 105 8.21 2.06 -6.67
C ASN A 105 7.12 1.59 -5.68
N TYR A 106 7.54 0.88 -4.63
CA TYR A 106 6.72 0.58 -3.48
C TYR A 106 7.52 0.73 -2.19
N TYR A 107 6.82 0.88 -1.09
CA TYR A 107 7.37 0.82 0.26
C TYR A 107 6.55 -0.15 1.12
N VAL A 108 7.23 -0.93 1.93
CA VAL A 108 6.61 -1.59 3.08
C VAL A 108 6.74 -0.66 4.28
N ARG A 109 5.62 -0.31 4.89
CA ARG A 109 5.56 0.62 6.01
C ARG A 109 5.03 -0.08 7.24
N GLY A 110 5.87 -0.20 8.26
CA GLY A 110 5.53 -0.68 9.59
C GLY A 110 5.60 0.42 10.64
N THR A 111 4.80 0.30 11.68
CA THR A 111 4.85 1.17 12.85
C THR A 111 5.43 0.39 14.01
N PHE A 112 6.57 0.85 14.57
CA PHE A 112 7.06 0.28 15.80
C PHE A 112 6.46 1.01 17.01
N THR A 113 6.22 0.25 18.07
CA THR A 113 5.64 0.73 19.31
C THR A 113 6.38 0.06 20.48
N ARG A 114 6.01 0.38 21.71
CA ARG A 114 6.51 -0.36 22.88
C ARG A 114 6.22 -1.87 22.87
N ASN A 115 5.36 -2.33 21.96
CA ASN A 115 5.03 -3.76 21.83
C ASN A 115 5.98 -4.53 20.91
N ASN A 116 6.82 -3.81 20.13
CA ASN A 116 7.80 -4.38 19.21
C ASN A 116 9.08 -3.53 19.19
N LEU A 117 9.67 -3.29 20.35
CA LEU A 117 10.93 -2.55 20.46
C LEU A 117 12.09 -3.25 19.76
N ASP A 118 11.97 -4.53 19.51
CA ASP A 118 12.87 -5.36 18.71
C ASP A 118 12.59 -5.26 17.20
N PHE A 119 12.09 -4.10 16.72
CA PHE A 119 11.66 -3.86 15.35
C PHE A 119 12.73 -4.16 14.28
N SER A 120 14.02 -4.25 14.65
CA SER A 120 15.08 -4.74 13.76
C SER A 120 14.78 -6.14 13.23
N ASN A 121 14.16 -7.00 14.04
CA ASN A 121 13.71 -8.33 13.61
C ASN A 121 12.56 -8.24 12.60
N ASP A 122 11.71 -7.22 12.71
CA ASP A 122 10.63 -6.98 11.73
C ASP A 122 11.20 -6.52 10.39
N VAL A 123 12.26 -5.71 10.39
CA VAL A 123 12.96 -5.29 9.16
C VAL A 123 13.62 -6.49 8.48
N ILE A 124 14.31 -7.35 9.25
CA ILE A 124 14.91 -8.58 8.73
C ILE A 124 13.82 -9.48 8.12
N HIS A 125 12.69 -9.59 8.82
CA HIS A 125 11.56 -10.37 8.34
C HIS A 125 11.02 -9.86 7.00
N PHE A 126 10.95 -8.55 6.77
CA PHE A 126 10.57 -8.01 5.46
C PHE A 126 11.54 -8.42 4.35
N ALA A 127 12.84 -8.39 4.64
CA ALA A 127 13.85 -8.86 3.68
C ALA A 127 13.71 -10.37 3.39
N ASP A 128 13.44 -11.19 4.40
CA ASP A 128 13.19 -12.63 4.25
C ASP A 128 11.92 -12.94 3.43
N LEU A 129 10.92 -12.05 3.47
CA LEU A 129 9.72 -12.13 2.64
C LEU A 129 9.96 -11.71 1.18
N GLY A 130 11.13 -11.15 0.87
CA GLY A 130 11.53 -10.74 -0.48
C GLY A 130 11.12 -9.30 -0.85
N PHE A 131 10.87 -8.45 0.14
CA PHE A 131 10.61 -7.02 -0.08
C PHE A 131 11.88 -6.20 -0.19
#